data_029b7030a3ac64f3c7b612c0cab34f3e
#
_entry.id   029b7030a3ac64f3c7b612c0cab34f3e
#
_cell.length_a   1.000
_cell.length_b   1.000
_cell.length_c   1.000
_cell.angle_alpha   90.00
_cell.angle_beta   90.00
_cell.angle_gamma   90.00
#
_symmetry.space_group_name_H-M   'P 1'
#
loop_
_entity.id
_entity.type
_entity.pdbx_description
1 polymer ?
#
loop_
_entity_poly.entity_id
_entity_poly.type
_entity_poly.pdbx_seq_one_letter_code
_entity_poly.pdbx_strand_id
1 'polypeptide(L)'
;TNPTLIMKSGRNPEEVYQEIKDIGITDISMEVVGDEGEMYREGKRLYEKFGDVCTVKVPCTREGLAVCKSLSDQNIKVNVTLIFSAAQAVLAAKAGATYVSPFVGRLDDQSVAGLEVVRSISELYRIHGVRTQVLSASIRSVQRAVRSWYNGAEICTMPPKVFDQMYDHILTDKGLEIFDKDWESVNEKVQ
;
A
#
# COMPACT_ATOMS: atom_id res chain seq x y z
N THR A 1 -1.45 3.64 -6.37
CA THR A 1 -1.23 5.03 -6.84
C THR A 1 -1.98 6.04 -5.99
N ASN A 2 -1.88 7.35 -6.31
CA ASN A 2 -2.71 8.44 -5.77
C ASN A 2 -2.59 9.67 -6.68
N PRO A 3 -3.53 10.66 -6.58
CA PRO A 3 -3.52 11.85 -7.44
C PRO A 3 -2.21 12.63 -7.42
N THR A 4 -1.57 12.76 -6.26
CA THR A 4 -0.28 13.47 -6.12
C THR A 4 0.84 12.81 -6.91
N LEU A 5 0.92 11.47 -6.88
CA LEU A 5 1.94 10.72 -7.64
C LEU A 5 1.68 10.81 -9.15
N ILE A 6 0.43 10.69 -9.57
CA ILE A 6 0.05 10.83 -10.97
C ILE A 6 0.37 12.25 -11.47
N MET A 7 -0.01 13.28 -10.72
CA MET A 7 0.32 14.67 -11.06
C MET A 7 1.84 14.89 -11.22
N LYS A 8 2.64 14.34 -10.29
CA LYS A 8 4.11 14.45 -10.36
C LYS A 8 4.73 13.72 -11.54
N SER A 9 4.10 12.65 -12.02
CA SER A 9 4.56 11.92 -13.20
C SER A 9 4.32 12.69 -14.51
N GLY A 10 3.38 13.63 -14.52
CA GLY A 10 2.95 14.37 -15.72
C GLY A 10 2.25 13.50 -16.76
N ARG A 11 1.84 12.29 -16.41
CA ARG A 11 1.31 11.28 -17.33
C ARG A 11 -0.20 11.08 -17.16
N ASN A 12 -0.82 10.53 -18.20
CA ASN A 12 -2.22 10.10 -18.12
C ASN A 12 -2.36 8.92 -17.13
N PRO A 13 -3.28 9.00 -16.14
CA PRO A 13 -3.46 7.93 -15.15
C PRO A 13 -3.73 6.55 -15.76
N GLU A 14 -4.59 6.49 -16.78
CA GLU A 14 -5.00 5.21 -17.37
C GLU A 14 -3.89 4.55 -18.20
N GLU A 15 -3.04 5.35 -18.84
CA GLU A 15 -1.83 4.83 -19.50
C GLU A 15 -0.89 4.20 -18.48
N VAL A 16 -0.70 4.86 -17.33
CA VAL A 16 0.12 4.32 -16.23
C VAL A 16 -0.50 3.03 -15.67
N TYR A 17 -1.82 2.98 -15.48
CA TYR A 17 -2.49 1.75 -15.00
C TYR A 17 -2.35 0.61 -16.01
N GLN A 18 -2.45 0.91 -17.31
CA GLN A 18 -2.28 -0.11 -18.35
C GLN A 18 -0.86 -0.68 -18.36
N GLU A 19 0.16 0.17 -18.30
CA GLU A 19 1.56 -0.28 -18.22
C GLU A 19 1.82 -1.14 -16.97
N ILE A 20 1.30 -0.72 -15.81
CA ILE A 20 1.43 -1.51 -14.58
C ILE A 20 0.76 -2.88 -14.73
N LYS A 21 -0.39 -2.94 -15.37
CA LYS A 21 -1.08 -4.20 -15.69
C LYS A 21 -0.27 -5.07 -16.64
N ASP A 22 0.30 -4.47 -17.69
CA ASP A 22 1.04 -5.17 -18.75
C ASP A 22 2.34 -5.82 -18.24
N ILE A 23 2.95 -5.27 -17.21
CA ILE A 23 4.10 -5.90 -16.53
C ILE A 23 3.70 -7.03 -15.55
N GLY A 24 2.42 -7.40 -15.49
CA GLY A 24 1.93 -8.55 -14.74
C GLY A 24 1.49 -8.26 -13.30
N ILE A 25 1.32 -6.99 -12.91
CA ILE A 25 0.76 -6.63 -11.60
C ILE A 25 -0.74 -6.97 -11.57
N THR A 26 -1.16 -7.64 -10.51
CA THR A 26 -2.52 -8.20 -10.36
C THR A 26 -3.45 -7.38 -9.47
N ASP A 27 -2.96 -6.33 -8.82
CA ASP A 27 -3.76 -5.43 -7.98
C ASP A 27 -3.23 -4.00 -8.03
N ILE A 28 -4.06 -3.08 -8.50
CA ILE A 28 -3.70 -1.66 -8.66
C ILE A 28 -4.76 -0.81 -7.96
N SER A 29 -4.36 -0.11 -6.90
CA SER A 29 -5.23 0.90 -6.27
C SER A 29 -5.33 2.13 -7.16
N MET A 30 -6.52 2.35 -7.72
CA MET A 30 -6.89 3.46 -8.63
C MET A 30 -7.78 4.44 -7.87
N GLU A 31 -7.23 5.61 -7.51
CA GLU A 31 -7.90 6.55 -6.62
C GLU A 31 -8.87 7.44 -7.38
N VAL A 32 -10.11 7.50 -6.87
CA VAL A 32 -11.18 8.36 -7.37
C VAL A 32 -11.44 9.49 -6.39
N VAL A 33 -11.88 10.63 -6.91
CA VAL A 33 -12.14 11.86 -6.15
C VAL A 33 -13.45 12.49 -6.61
N GLY A 34 -13.98 13.41 -5.82
CA GLY A 34 -15.22 14.13 -6.11
C GLY A 34 -16.33 13.83 -5.10
N ASP A 35 -17.57 14.07 -5.49
CA ASP A 35 -18.74 13.69 -4.68
C ASP A 35 -19.03 12.18 -4.73
N GLU A 36 -19.99 11.70 -3.97
CA GLU A 36 -20.37 10.30 -3.92
C GLU A 36 -20.70 9.73 -5.31
N GLY A 37 -21.51 10.47 -6.08
CA GLY A 37 -21.92 10.03 -7.42
C GLY A 37 -20.78 10.00 -8.42
N GLU A 38 -19.87 10.96 -8.36
CA GLU A 38 -18.67 11.03 -9.20
C GLU A 38 -17.72 9.88 -8.87
N MET A 39 -17.40 9.68 -7.60
CA MET A 39 -16.54 8.57 -7.16
C MET A 39 -17.11 7.20 -7.54
N TYR A 40 -18.41 7.01 -7.39
CA TYR A 40 -19.06 5.74 -7.76
C TYR A 40 -18.98 5.48 -9.26
N ARG A 41 -19.38 6.46 -10.09
CA ARG A 41 -19.34 6.32 -11.56
C ARG A 41 -17.93 6.05 -12.07
N GLU A 42 -16.96 6.81 -11.58
CA GLU A 42 -15.56 6.65 -11.98
C GLU A 42 -14.99 5.30 -11.51
N GLY A 43 -15.29 4.90 -10.27
CA GLY A 43 -14.88 3.58 -9.76
C GLY A 43 -15.44 2.42 -10.59
N LYS A 44 -16.71 2.49 -10.97
CA LYS A 44 -17.34 1.50 -11.87
C LYS A 44 -16.67 1.48 -13.23
N ARG A 45 -16.43 2.65 -13.83
CA ARG A 45 -15.78 2.79 -15.13
C ARG A 45 -14.36 2.19 -15.13
N LEU A 46 -13.59 2.45 -14.08
CA LEU A 46 -12.26 1.88 -13.94
C LEU A 46 -12.30 0.36 -13.81
N TYR A 47 -13.22 -0.17 -13.00
CA TYR A 47 -13.39 -1.61 -12.89
C TYR A 47 -13.83 -2.26 -14.21
N GLU A 48 -14.78 -1.67 -14.92
CA GLU A 48 -15.22 -2.15 -16.24
C GLU A 48 -14.07 -2.17 -17.27
N LYS A 49 -13.17 -1.19 -17.20
CA LYS A 49 -12.01 -1.11 -18.09
C LYS A 49 -10.88 -2.06 -17.74
N PHE A 50 -10.54 -2.17 -16.46
CA PHE A 50 -9.34 -2.88 -16.01
C PHE A 50 -9.63 -4.27 -15.42
N GLY A 51 -10.88 -4.56 -15.06
CA GLY A 51 -11.30 -5.84 -14.49
C GLY A 51 -10.74 -6.08 -13.08
N ASP A 52 -10.47 -7.32 -12.74
CA ASP A 52 -10.07 -7.75 -11.39
C ASP A 52 -8.73 -7.18 -10.90
N VAL A 53 -7.94 -6.59 -11.78
CA VAL A 53 -6.72 -5.89 -11.39
C VAL A 53 -7.01 -4.54 -10.72
N CYS A 54 -8.21 -3.99 -10.95
CA CYS A 54 -8.66 -2.73 -10.37
C CYS A 54 -9.09 -2.92 -8.91
N THR A 55 -8.48 -2.15 -8.01
CA THR A 55 -9.00 -1.87 -6.67
C THR A 55 -9.34 -0.38 -6.62
N VAL A 56 -10.62 -0.06 -6.50
CA VAL A 56 -11.07 1.33 -6.43
C VAL A 56 -10.63 1.93 -5.09
N LYS A 57 -9.97 3.08 -5.12
CA LYS A 57 -9.47 3.70 -3.90
C LYS A 57 -10.26 4.96 -3.59
N VAL A 58 -10.84 5.02 -2.39
CA VAL A 58 -11.73 6.10 -1.94
C VAL A 58 -11.26 6.67 -0.60
N PRO A 59 -11.48 7.97 -0.32
CA PRO A 59 -11.13 8.57 0.97
C PRO A 59 -12.04 8.06 2.09
N CYS A 60 -11.53 8.09 3.33
CA CYS A 60 -12.32 7.76 4.52
C CYS A 60 -13.21 8.94 4.93
N THR A 61 -14.25 9.22 4.12
CA THR A 61 -15.31 10.17 4.37
C THR A 61 -16.66 9.44 4.39
N ARG A 62 -17.76 10.12 4.72
CA ARG A 62 -19.10 9.52 4.67
C ARG A 62 -19.45 9.08 3.25
N GLU A 63 -19.17 9.93 2.28
CA GLU A 63 -19.38 9.69 0.85
C GLU A 63 -18.50 8.55 0.35
N GLY A 64 -17.20 8.57 0.69
CA GLY A 64 -16.26 7.51 0.32
C GLY A 64 -16.63 6.14 0.91
N LEU A 65 -17.16 6.11 2.14
CA LEU A 65 -17.65 4.86 2.76
C LEU A 65 -18.96 4.37 2.14
N ALA A 66 -19.86 5.27 1.73
CA ALA A 66 -21.05 4.91 0.98
C ALA A 66 -20.69 4.28 -0.39
N VAL A 67 -19.74 4.88 -1.10
CA VAL A 67 -19.17 4.32 -2.35
C VAL A 67 -18.50 2.97 -2.09
N CYS A 68 -17.69 2.86 -1.03
CA CYS A 68 -17.07 1.59 -0.63
C CYS A 68 -18.13 0.49 -0.46
N LYS A 69 -19.18 0.76 0.29
CA LYS A 69 -20.30 -0.18 0.48
C LYS A 69 -20.94 -0.58 -0.84
N SER A 70 -21.29 0.38 -1.68
CA SER A 70 -21.96 0.15 -2.95
C SER A 70 -21.12 -0.66 -3.95
N LEU A 71 -19.80 -0.46 -3.97
CA LEU A 71 -18.88 -1.21 -4.83
C LEU A 71 -18.59 -2.60 -4.28
N SER A 72 -18.37 -2.72 -2.97
CA SER A 72 -18.09 -4.02 -2.33
C SER A 72 -19.26 -4.99 -2.41
N ASP A 73 -20.50 -4.49 -2.36
CA ASP A 73 -21.72 -5.32 -2.58
C ASP A 73 -21.81 -5.90 -4.01
N GLN A 74 -21.05 -5.33 -4.94
CA GLN A 74 -20.89 -5.82 -6.31
C GLN A 74 -19.61 -6.65 -6.51
N ASN A 75 -18.94 -7.04 -5.42
CA ASN A 75 -17.67 -7.75 -5.40
C ASN A 75 -16.50 -6.98 -6.06
N ILE A 76 -16.58 -5.66 -6.10
CA ILE A 76 -15.48 -4.80 -6.54
C ILE A 76 -14.58 -4.50 -5.34
N LYS A 77 -13.28 -4.75 -5.49
CA LYS A 77 -12.30 -4.46 -4.44
C LYS A 77 -12.22 -2.97 -4.16
N VAL A 78 -12.19 -2.59 -2.88
CA VAL A 78 -12.07 -1.20 -2.45
C VAL A 78 -10.96 -1.03 -1.43
N ASN A 79 -10.11 -0.03 -1.65
CA ASN A 79 -9.10 0.45 -0.70
C ASN A 79 -9.56 1.77 -0.10
N VAL A 80 -9.91 1.76 1.19
CA VAL A 80 -10.24 3.01 1.89
C VAL A 80 -8.96 3.68 2.38
N THR A 81 -8.67 4.84 1.83
CA THR A 81 -7.45 5.62 2.09
C THR A 81 -7.67 6.77 3.06
N LEU A 82 -6.58 7.47 3.42
CA LEU A 82 -6.58 8.57 4.39
C LEU A 82 -7.12 8.12 5.76
N ILE A 83 -6.67 6.96 6.19
CA ILE A 83 -6.93 6.43 7.53
C ILE A 83 -5.89 7.00 8.50
N PHE A 84 -6.37 7.61 9.57
CA PHE A 84 -5.54 8.23 10.62
C PHE A 84 -5.90 7.75 12.03
N SER A 85 -6.92 6.88 12.16
CA SER A 85 -7.34 6.31 13.44
C SER A 85 -7.91 4.90 13.29
N ALA A 86 -7.88 4.12 14.35
CA ALA A 86 -8.52 2.81 14.40
C ALA A 86 -10.05 2.89 14.23
N ALA A 87 -10.68 3.97 14.71
CA ALA A 87 -12.11 4.19 14.54
C ALA A 87 -12.51 4.31 13.06
N GLN A 88 -11.73 5.05 12.25
CA GLN A 88 -11.93 5.12 10.80
C GLN A 88 -11.77 3.74 10.14
N ALA A 89 -10.78 2.96 10.55
CA ALA A 89 -10.56 1.62 10.02
C ALA A 89 -11.72 0.66 10.32
N VAL A 90 -12.31 0.76 11.54
CA VAL A 90 -13.52 -0.01 11.89
C VAL A 90 -14.69 0.34 10.96
N LEU A 91 -14.92 1.62 10.70
CA LEU A 91 -15.99 2.07 9.77
C LEU A 91 -15.73 1.55 8.35
N ALA A 92 -14.50 1.63 7.86
CA ALA A 92 -14.12 1.13 6.54
C ALA A 92 -14.34 -0.39 6.41
N ALA A 93 -13.94 -1.17 7.42
CA ALA A 93 -14.20 -2.61 7.45
C ALA A 93 -15.70 -2.94 7.43
N LYS A 94 -16.51 -2.18 8.18
CA LYS A 94 -17.98 -2.34 8.17
C LYS A 94 -18.63 -1.96 6.84
N ALA A 95 -18.01 -1.05 6.10
CA ALA A 95 -18.42 -0.71 4.73
C ALA A 95 -17.99 -1.76 3.68
N GLY A 96 -17.23 -2.79 4.06
CA GLY A 96 -16.82 -3.86 3.17
C GLY A 96 -15.47 -3.61 2.45
N ALA A 97 -14.64 -2.72 2.97
CA ALA A 97 -13.31 -2.46 2.40
C ALA A 97 -12.47 -3.74 2.29
N THR A 98 -11.81 -3.93 1.14
CA THR A 98 -10.79 -4.97 0.95
C THR A 98 -9.50 -4.58 1.66
N TYR A 99 -9.12 -3.31 1.54
CA TYR A 99 -7.94 -2.73 2.18
C TYR A 99 -8.30 -1.45 2.92
N VAL A 100 -7.55 -1.18 4.01
CA VAL A 100 -7.50 0.13 4.65
C VAL A 100 -6.06 0.64 4.63
N SER A 101 -5.88 1.92 4.30
CA SER A 101 -4.55 2.51 4.18
C SER A 101 -4.27 3.54 5.28
N PRO A 102 -3.75 3.13 6.46
CA PRO A 102 -3.26 4.05 7.48
C PRO A 102 -1.99 4.77 7.02
N PHE A 103 -1.96 6.10 7.18
CA PHE A 103 -0.88 6.96 6.70
C PHE A 103 0.17 7.22 7.78
N VAL A 104 1.09 6.29 7.96
CA VAL A 104 2.13 6.33 9.01
C VAL A 104 2.94 7.62 8.96
N GLY A 105 3.53 7.96 7.82
CA GLY A 105 4.41 9.12 7.72
C GLY A 105 3.70 10.45 7.96
N ARG A 106 2.42 10.58 7.56
CA ARG A 106 1.65 11.81 7.85
C ARG A 106 1.26 11.92 9.33
N LEU A 107 1.00 10.80 10.00
CA LEU A 107 0.80 10.80 11.46
C LEU A 107 2.07 11.21 12.19
N ASP A 108 3.22 10.65 11.79
CA ASP A 108 4.52 11.01 12.36
C ASP A 108 4.82 12.50 12.20
N ASP A 109 4.45 13.14 11.06
CA ASP A 109 4.58 14.58 10.83
C ASP A 109 3.78 15.42 11.85
N GLN A 110 2.70 14.86 12.40
CA GLN A 110 1.87 15.49 13.42
C GLN A 110 2.23 15.05 14.85
N SER A 111 3.40 14.44 15.04
CA SER A 111 3.85 13.90 16.33
C SER A 111 2.92 12.83 16.91
N VAL A 112 2.18 12.14 16.06
CA VAL A 112 1.35 10.98 16.41
C VAL A 112 2.09 9.72 15.97
N ALA A 113 2.16 8.72 16.86
CA ALA A 113 2.84 7.46 16.57
C ALA A 113 2.09 6.63 15.50
N GLY A 114 2.38 6.84 14.22
CA GLY A 114 1.68 6.21 13.11
C GLY A 114 1.71 4.68 13.15
N LEU A 115 2.80 4.08 13.61
CA LEU A 115 2.93 2.63 13.77
C LEU A 115 2.01 2.06 14.86
N GLU A 116 1.69 2.82 15.91
CA GLU A 116 0.72 2.39 16.93
C GLU A 116 -0.71 2.37 16.37
N VAL A 117 -1.03 3.24 15.42
CA VAL A 117 -2.32 3.20 14.70
C VAL A 117 -2.39 1.91 13.86
N VAL A 118 -1.32 1.56 13.12
CA VAL A 118 -1.24 0.30 12.36
C VAL A 118 -1.46 -0.89 13.29
N ARG A 119 -0.73 -0.95 14.40
CA ARG A 119 -0.86 -2.02 15.40
C ARG A 119 -2.28 -2.14 15.94
N SER A 120 -2.88 -1.01 16.33
CA SER A 120 -4.23 -0.98 16.90
C SER A 120 -5.27 -1.50 15.89
N ILE A 121 -5.15 -1.14 14.62
CA ILE A 121 -6.04 -1.62 13.55
C ILE A 121 -5.87 -3.12 13.36
N SER A 122 -4.62 -3.58 13.18
CA SER A 122 -4.31 -5.00 12.94
C SER A 122 -4.77 -5.89 14.09
N GLU A 123 -4.59 -5.43 15.34
CA GLU A 123 -5.00 -6.16 16.52
C GLU A 123 -6.53 -6.25 16.64
N LEU A 124 -7.26 -5.14 16.40
CA LEU A 124 -8.72 -5.13 16.32
C LEU A 124 -9.25 -6.07 15.25
N TYR A 125 -8.69 -6.05 14.05
CA TYR A 125 -9.11 -6.90 12.95
C TYR A 125 -8.86 -8.38 13.27
N ARG A 126 -7.72 -8.71 13.84
CA ARG A 126 -7.40 -10.07 14.28
C ARG A 126 -8.37 -10.57 15.36
N ILE A 127 -8.65 -9.77 16.41
CA ILE A 127 -9.54 -10.15 17.52
C ILE A 127 -10.96 -10.42 17.02
N HIS A 128 -11.44 -9.65 16.06
CA HIS A 128 -12.80 -9.73 15.55
C HIS A 128 -12.94 -10.54 14.25
N GLY A 129 -11.87 -11.18 13.77
CA GLY A 129 -11.90 -11.98 12.53
C GLY A 129 -12.28 -11.16 11.29
N VAL A 130 -11.87 -9.88 11.26
CA VAL A 130 -12.12 -8.98 10.12
C VAL A 130 -11.22 -9.37 8.96
N ARG A 131 -11.79 -9.51 7.76
CA ARG A 131 -11.04 -9.92 6.55
C ARG A 131 -10.37 -8.75 5.80
N THR A 132 -10.73 -7.51 6.13
CA THR A 132 -10.09 -6.32 5.57
C THR A 132 -8.60 -6.31 5.93
N GLN A 133 -7.73 -6.13 4.94
CA GLN A 133 -6.28 -6.11 5.15
C GLN A 133 -5.77 -4.69 5.42
N VAL A 134 -4.74 -4.61 6.25
CA VAL A 134 -4.06 -3.35 6.58
C VAL A 134 -2.92 -3.11 5.60
N LEU A 135 -3.05 -2.06 4.79
CA LEU A 135 -2.05 -1.59 3.84
C LEU A 135 -1.37 -0.34 4.41
N SER A 136 -0.25 -0.53 5.10
CA SER A 136 0.52 0.58 5.67
C SER A 136 1.05 1.51 4.57
N ALA A 137 0.72 2.79 4.66
CA ALA A 137 0.99 3.78 3.61
C ALA A 137 1.79 4.98 4.13
N SER A 138 2.24 5.84 3.20
CA SER A 138 3.08 7.01 3.52
C SER A 138 4.39 6.62 4.22
N ILE A 139 4.97 5.49 3.82
CA ILE A 139 6.23 4.98 4.38
C ILE A 139 7.41 5.77 3.81
N ARG A 140 8.35 6.15 4.67
CA ARG A 140 9.47 7.05 4.31
C ARG A 140 10.85 6.50 4.66
N SER A 141 10.93 5.33 5.27
CA SER A 141 12.19 4.66 5.60
C SER A 141 12.04 3.16 5.71
N VAL A 142 13.14 2.44 5.53
CA VAL A 142 13.21 0.97 5.70
C VAL A 142 12.73 0.55 7.08
N GLN A 143 13.14 1.27 8.12
CA GLN A 143 12.70 0.99 9.49
C GLN A 143 11.16 1.05 9.61
N ARG A 144 10.52 2.07 9.01
CA ARG A 144 9.05 2.20 9.04
C ARG A 144 8.37 1.09 8.26
N ALA A 145 8.94 0.65 7.13
CA ALA A 145 8.43 -0.48 6.35
C ALA A 145 8.46 -1.77 7.18
N VAL A 146 9.61 -2.15 7.72
CA VAL A 146 9.77 -3.36 8.53
C VAL A 146 8.89 -3.32 9.79
N ARG A 147 8.84 -2.18 10.47
CA ARG A 147 8.00 -2.01 11.66
C ARG A 147 6.50 -2.03 11.34
N SER A 148 6.08 -1.67 10.12
CA SER A 148 4.69 -1.83 9.69
C SER A 148 4.28 -3.30 9.64
N TRP A 149 5.07 -4.16 9.02
CA TRP A 149 4.83 -5.61 9.02
C TRP A 149 4.90 -6.20 10.43
N TYR A 150 5.90 -5.80 11.23
CA TYR A 150 5.99 -6.24 12.63
C TYR A 150 4.75 -5.88 13.46
N ASN A 151 4.11 -4.76 13.16
CA ASN A 151 2.87 -4.31 13.80
C ASN A 151 1.60 -4.90 13.14
N GLY A 152 1.73 -5.87 12.25
CA GLY A 152 0.64 -6.67 11.71
C GLY A 152 0.01 -6.14 10.42
N ALA A 153 0.63 -5.16 9.74
CA ALA A 153 0.18 -4.82 8.39
C ALA A 153 0.50 -5.98 7.43
N GLU A 154 -0.47 -6.38 6.61
CA GLU A 154 -0.26 -7.40 5.59
C GLU A 154 0.46 -6.84 4.37
N ILE A 155 0.26 -5.56 4.09
CA ILE A 155 0.78 -4.88 2.91
C ILE A 155 1.48 -3.58 3.34
N CYS A 156 2.57 -3.26 2.66
CA CYS A 156 3.30 -2.01 2.86
C CYS A 156 3.58 -1.35 1.51
N THR A 157 3.09 -0.13 1.31
CA THR A 157 3.41 0.66 0.12
C THR A 157 4.48 1.69 0.44
N MET A 158 5.52 1.74 -0.39
CA MET A 158 6.68 2.61 -0.17
C MET A 158 7.21 3.18 -1.49
N PRO A 159 7.93 4.32 -1.46
CA PRO A 159 8.63 4.83 -2.63
C PRO A 159 9.74 3.85 -3.09
N PRO A 160 10.07 3.79 -4.40
CA PRO A 160 11.16 2.97 -4.92
C PRO A 160 12.47 3.14 -4.14
N LYS A 161 12.84 4.39 -3.81
CA LYS A 161 14.04 4.67 -3.02
C LYS A 161 14.08 3.91 -1.68
N VAL A 162 12.95 3.79 -0.99
CA VAL A 162 12.88 3.05 0.29
C VAL A 162 13.02 1.56 0.04
N PHE A 163 12.43 1.06 -1.05
CA PHE A 163 12.55 -0.33 -1.46
C PHE A 163 14.01 -0.69 -1.80
N ASP A 164 14.69 0.15 -2.60
CA ASP A 164 16.09 -0.04 -2.96
C ASP A 164 16.99 -0.08 -1.72
N GLN A 165 16.76 0.81 -0.75
CA GLN A 165 17.49 0.82 0.52
C GLN A 165 17.31 -0.44 1.37
N MET A 166 16.32 -1.29 1.11
CA MET A 166 16.15 -2.56 1.84
C MET A 166 17.25 -3.58 1.50
N TYR A 167 17.95 -3.41 0.40
CA TYR A 167 19.12 -4.24 0.03
C TYR A 167 20.40 -3.78 0.71
N ASP A 168 20.49 -2.54 1.15
CA ASP A 168 21.73 -1.93 1.65
C ASP A 168 22.07 -2.43 3.06
N HIS A 169 23.20 -3.14 3.19
CA HIS A 169 23.71 -3.51 4.49
C HIS A 169 25.24 -3.66 4.46
N ILE A 170 25.92 -2.85 5.27
CA ILE A 170 27.41 -2.81 5.32
C ILE A 170 28.04 -4.17 5.59
N LEU A 171 27.39 -5.07 6.34
CA LEU A 171 27.92 -6.40 6.61
C LEU A 171 27.75 -7.34 5.42
N THR A 172 26.78 -7.12 4.55
CA THR A 172 26.64 -7.84 3.29
C THR A 172 27.80 -7.48 2.36
N ASP A 173 28.09 -6.19 2.21
CA ASP A 173 29.19 -5.69 1.37
C ASP A 173 30.52 -6.24 1.85
N LYS A 174 30.81 -6.15 3.15
CA LYS A 174 32.02 -6.70 3.76
C LYS A 174 32.09 -8.23 3.63
N GLY A 175 30.96 -8.92 3.72
CA GLY A 175 30.89 -10.37 3.53
C GLY A 175 31.26 -10.77 2.11
N LEU A 176 30.75 -10.04 1.11
CA LEU A 176 31.10 -10.25 -0.31
C LEU A 176 32.59 -10.02 -0.55
N GLU A 177 33.18 -8.94 -0.03
CA GLU A 177 34.61 -8.68 -0.14
C GLU A 177 35.47 -9.82 0.42
N ILE A 178 35.03 -10.46 1.51
CA ILE A 178 35.76 -11.63 2.07
C ILE A 178 35.58 -12.84 1.16
N PHE A 179 34.35 -13.11 0.71
CA PHE A 179 34.09 -14.27 -0.16
C PHE A 179 34.82 -14.18 -1.49
N ASP A 180 34.94 -13.00 -2.09
CA ASP A 180 35.66 -12.77 -3.33
C ASP A 180 37.16 -13.09 -3.14
N LYS A 181 37.80 -12.61 -2.08
CA LYS A 181 39.20 -12.92 -1.74
C LYS A 181 39.44 -14.41 -1.49
N ASP A 182 38.53 -15.03 -0.74
CA ASP A 182 38.64 -16.47 -0.46
C ASP A 182 38.47 -17.27 -1.74
N TRP A 183 37.59 -16.86 -2.65
CA TRP A 183 37.36 -17.51 -3.94
C TRP A 183 38.56 -17.38 -4.88
N GLU A 184 39.21 -16.22 -4.93
CA GLU A 184 40.47 -16.02 -5.66
C GLU A 184 41.54 -16.96 -5.15
N SER A 185 41.70 -17.09 -3.83
CA SER A 185 42.68 -18.01 -3.19
C SER A 185 42.42 -19.50 -3.48
N VAL A 186 41.17 -19.90 -3.67
CA VAL A 186 40.80 -21.27 -4.08
C VAL A 186 41.23 -21.52 -5.51
N ASN A 187 40.94 -20.58 -6.43
CA ASN A 187 41.29 -20.72 -7.84
C ASN A 187 42.79 -20.76 -8.09
N GLU A 188 43.59 -20.03 -7.31
CA GLU A 188 45.05 -20.09 -7.37
C GLU A 188 45.63 -21.45 -6.94
N LYS A 189 44.94 -22.16 -6.03
CA LYS A 189 45.40 -23.50 -5.53
C LYS A 189 44.98 -24.66 -6.42
N VAL A 190 44.09 -24.45 -7.35
CA VAL A 190 43.55 -25.49 -8.26
C VAL A 190 44.25 -25.45 -9.63
N GLN A 191 45.07 -24.42 -9.90
CA GLN A 191 45.97 -24.35 -11.04
C GLN A 191 47.33 -24.94 -10.68
#